data_809f54eab3d340dcd150d359513d9841
#
_entry.id   809f54eab3d340dcd150d359513d9841
#
_cell.length_a   1.000
_cell.length_b   1.000
_cell.length_c   1.000
_cell.angle_alpha   90.00
_cell.angle_beta   90.00
_cell.angle_gamma   90.00
#
_symmetry.space_group_name_H-M   'P 1'
#
loop_
_entity.id
_entity.type
_entity.pdbx_description
1 polymer ?
#
loop_
_entity_poly.entity_id
_entity_poly.type
_entity_poly.pdbx_seq_one_letter_code
_entity_poly.pdbx_strand_id
1 'polypeptide(L)'
;MKIKLCRAGGMLAAVFLATALAVAGEDGRDLFVLTSTNSAGGNNVVVFKLNRGGTPSLSLVDMLPTGGNGGASTNAGILQFRDDLGAAANFGSNSVSQLVRYDGFIAIGSTIKLAHGCVKPDSVALTKEHLFVVGTNCAESHAWPSGRVDGQVVGLTDPSAAQIAVGKSWAAVTLASGSVLQLPLTHDGELSGAKATVMLPSNANTVPLGEAFWGDILGFTPAHSVDSFAIVDENRNVFPVAGPTPSFPTNAPCWVAKGPGSAWYTGNSPGQAISIFFSDGQGGVFYKSVPLGGAPSDITVSRDHKWLAVIYAANGDGFVSVFAIDSYGDLTAVATSNSIGVAGFNGVAFSQ
;
A
#
# COMPACT_ATOMS: atom_id res chain seq x y z
N MET A 1 47.03 21.82 -59.97
CA MET A 1 46.27 20.54 -59.96
C MET A 1 45.44 20.56 -58.71
N LYS A 2 44.13 20.88 -58.77
CA LYS A 2 43.25 21.07 -57.64
C LYS A 2 42.30 19.87 -57.60
N ILE A 3 42.38 19.06 -56.53
CA ILE A 3 41.49 17.92 -56.28
C ILE A 3 40.35 18.42 -55.38
N LYS A 4 39.11 18.36 -55.88
CA LYS A 4 37.88 18.61 -55.11
C LYS A 4 37.46 17.30 -54.47
N LEU A 5 37.37 17.26 -53.11
CA LEU A 5 36.70 16.19 -52.37
C LEU A 5 35.22 16.54 -52.23
N CYS A 6 34.35 15.68 -52.79
CA CYS A 6 32.94 15.65 -52.48
C CYS A 6 32.73 14.99 -51.11
N ARG A 7 32.07 15.68 -50.19
CA ARG A 7 31.50 15.11 -48.95
C ARG A 7 30.08 14.64 -49.27
N ALA A 8 29.84 13.34 -49.21
CA ALA A 8 28.51 12.76 -49.14
C ALA A 8 28.08 12.71 -47.69
N GLY A 9 27.06 13.48 -47.33
CA GLY A 9 26.42 13.43 -46.02
C GLY A 9 25.36 12.31 -45.99
N GLY A 10 25.65 11.22 -45.33
CA GLY A 10 24.66 10.19 -45.03
C GLY A 10 23.88 10.56 -43.76
N MET A 11 22.60 10.85 -43.90
CA MET A 11 21.65 10.99 -42.81
C MET A 11 21.28 9.58 -42.31
N LEU A 12 21.79 9.16 -41.16
CA LEU A 12 21.29 7.97 -40.47
C LEU A 12 19.96 8.35 -39.75
N ALA A 13 18.85 7.90 -40.31
CA ALA A 13 17.57 7.92 -39.59
C ALA A 13 17.57 6.79 -38.56
N ALA A 14 17.67 7.14 -37.29
CA ALA A 14 17.48 6.19 -36.19
C ALA A 14 15.97 5.89 -36.06
N VAL A 15 15.55 4.74 -36.54
CA VAL A 15 14.20 4.22 -36.28
C VAL A 15 14.17 3.67 -34.86
N PHE A 16 13.57 4.41 -33.94
CA PHE A 16 13.21 3.89 -32.64
C PHE A 16 12.03 2.89 -32.82
N LEU A 17 12.32 1.60 -32.86
CA LEU A 17 11.32 0.58 -32.65
C LEU A 17 10.95 0.60 -31.16
N ALA A 18 9.80 1.20 -30.83
CA ALA A 18 9.15 0.98 -29.56
C ALA A 18 8.66 -0.48 -29.52
N THR A 19 9.43 -1.37 -28.92
CA THR A 19 8.96 -2.72 -28.59
C THR A 19 7.94 -2.59 -27.47
N ALA A 20 6.64 -2.64 -27.81
CA ALA A 20 5.59 -2.89 -26.84
C ALA A 20 5.84 -4.26 -26.23
N LEU A 21 6.38 -4.30 -25.02
CA LEU A 21 6.44 -5.52 -24.21
C LEU A 21 5.01 -5.96 -23.92
N ALA A 22 4.51 -6.94 -24.66
CA ALA A 22 3.31 -7.67 -24.27
C ALA A 22 3.65 -8.46 -23.00
N VAL A 23 3.30 -7.92 -21.85
CA VAL A 23 3.36 -8.65 -20.58
C VAL A 23 2.20 -9.66 -20.61
N ALA A 24 2.47 -10.86 -21.10
CA ALA A 24 1.55 -11.99 -20.96
C ALA A 24 1.48 -12.33 -19.46
N GLY A 25 0.32 -12.18 -18.86
CA GLY A 25 0.06 -12.67 -17.49
C GLY A 25 0.11 -14.20 -17.51
N GLU A 26 0.90 -14.79 -16.61
CA GLU A 26 1.15 -16.24 -16.58
C GLU A 26 -0.08 -17.08 -16.24
N ASP A 27 -1.17 -16.49 -15.70
CA ASP A 27 -2.30 -17.27 -15.18
C ASP A 27 -3.64 -17.11 -15.93
N GLY A 28 -3.72 -16.28 -16.97
CA GLY A 28 -4.99 -16.05 -17.68
C GLY A 28 -6.11 -15.44 -16.82
N ARG A 29 -5.88 -15.26 -15.51
CA ARG A 29 -6.84 -14.69 -14.57
C ARG A 29 -6.95 -13.17 -14.75
N ASP A 30 -8.15 -12.66 -14.52
CA ASP A 30 -8.39 -11.22 -14.44
C ASP A 30 -7.62 -10.61 -13.27
N LEU A 31 -7.03 -9.44 -13.48
CA LEU A 31 -6.40 -8.66 -12.42
C LEU A 31 -7.34 -7.53 -12.01
N PHE A 32 -7.78 -7.57 -10.75
CA PHE A 32 -8.60 -6.50 -10.20
C PHE A 32 -7.77 -5.57 -9.31
N VAL A 33 -8.10 -4.29 -9.37
CA VAL A 33 -7.64 -3.25 -8.44
C VAL A 33 -8.85 -2.77 -7.66
N LEU A 34 -8.75 -2.80 -6.35
CA LEU A 34 -9.85 -2.45 -5.46
C LEU A 34 -9.48 -1.24 -4.62
N THR A 35 -10.45 -0.39 -4.33
CA THR A 35 -10.32 0.68 -3.34
C THR A 35 -11.60 0.82 -2.53
N SER A 36 -11.50 1.39 -1.33
CA SER A 36 -12.65 1.64 -0.47
C SER A 36 -13.09 3.09 -0.57
N THR A 37 -14.40 3.35 -0.61
CA THR A 37 -14.94 4.71 -0.55
C THR A 37 -14.71 5.35 0.82
N ASN A 38 -14.47 4.54 1.85
CA ASN A 38 -14.31 4.99 3.23
C ASN A 38 -15.42 5.95 3.69
N SER A 39 -16.61 5.85 3.11
CA SER A 39 -17.72 6.77 3.38
C SER A 39 -18.36 6.50 4.74
N ALA A 40 -18.52 7.52 5.56
CA ALA A 40 -19.17 7.43 6.86
C ALA A 40 -20.69 7.13 6.76
N GLY A 41 -21.31 7.42 5.63
CA GLY A 41 -22.73 7.13 5.38
C GLY A 41 -23.02 5.76 4.75
N GLY A 42 -21.97 4.97 4.47
CA GLY A 42 -22.05 3.66 3.83
C GLY A 42 -20.76 3.40 3.05
N ASN A 43 -19.97 2.43 3.51
CA ASN A 43 -18.71 2.08 2.88
C ASN A 43 -18.94 1.12 1.71
N ASN A 44 -18.24 1.37 0.59
CA ASN A 44 -18.27 0.48 -0.58
C ASN A 44 -16.83 0.13 -0.98
N VAL A 45 -16.67 -1.05 -1.58
CA VAL A 45 -15.46 -1.42 -2.30
C VAL A 45 -15.70 -1.20 -3.78
N VAL A 46 -14.90 -0.35 -4.39
CA VAL A 46 -14.92 -0.06 -5.83
C VAL A 46 -13.95 -1.01 -6.52
N VAL A 47 -14.41 -1.74 -7.52
CA VAL A 47 -13.65 -2.78 -8.22
C VAL A 47 -13.36 -2.34 -9.64
N PHE A 48 -12.09 -2.28 -9.98
CA PHE A 48 -11.61 -2.07 -11.35
C PHE A 48 -11.00 -3.34 -11.90
N LYS A 49 -11.23 -3.61 -13.16
CA LYS A 49 -10.49 -4.61 -13.92
C LYS A 49 -9.35 -3.94 -14.69
N LEU A 50 -8.13 -4.43 -14.51
CA LEU A 50 -7.00 -4.03 -15.33
C LEU A 50 -6.99 -4.85 -16.62
N ASN A 51 -7.35 -4.21 -17.71
CA ASN A 51 -7.23 -4.78 -19.04
C ASN A 51 -5.77 -4.66 -19.50
N ARG A 52 -5.12 -5.80 -19.75
CA ARG A 52 -3.67 -5.88 -20.05
C ARG A 52 -3.38 -6.05 -21.53
N GLY A 53 -4.39 -6.28 -22.37
CA GLY A 53 -4.25 -6.44 -23.81
C GLY A 53 -4.24 -5.09 -24.55
N GLY A 54 -3.39 -4.95 -25.55
CA GLY A 54 -3.27 -3.71 -26.33
C GLY A 54 -2.75 -2.53 -25.50
N THR A 55 -3.50 -1.42 -25.49
CA THR A 55 -3.23 -0.30 -24.58
C THR A 55 -3.89 -0.63 -23.24
N PRO A 56 -3.12 -0.78 -22.13
CA PRO A 56 -3.70 -1.09 -20.83
C PRO A 56 -4.70 -0.03 -20.39
N SER A 57 -5.78 -0.46 -19.73
CA SER A 57 -6.83 0.41 -19.21
C SER A 57 -7.46 -0.13 -17.94
N LEU A 58 -7.99 0.77 -17.10
CA LEU A 58 -8.80 0.42 -15.94
C LEU A 58 -10.27 0.62 -16.26
N SER A 59 -11.06 -0.45 -16.15
CA SER A 59 -12.52 -0.40 -16.29
C SER A 59 -13.17 -0.59 -14.93
N LEU A 60 -14.01 0.36 -14.51
CA LEU A 60 -14.88 0.17 -13.36
C LEU A 60 -15.85 -0.97 -13.69
N VAL A 61 -15.85 -2.02 -12.87
CA VAL A 61 -16.69 -3.20 -13.09
C VAL A 61 -17.73 -3.39 -12.01
N ASP A 62 -17.49 -2.90 -10.79
CA ASP A 62 -18.46 -3.00 -9.71
C ASP A 62 -18.22 -1.97 -8.59
N MET A 63 -19.27 -1.75 -7.77
CA MET A 63 -19.23 -1.01 -6.53
C MET A 63 -20.03 -1.80 -5.47
N LEU A 64 -19.34 -2.46 -4.57
CA LEU A 64 -19.86 -3.43 -3.63
C LEU A 64 -20.13 -2.80 -2.27
N PRO A 65 -21.38 -2.65 -1.82
CA PRO A 65 -21.69 -2.20 -0.47
C PRO A 65 -21.12 -3.17 0.57
N THR A 66 -20.28 -2.71 1.47
CA THR A 66 -19.68 -3.55 2.53
C THR A 66 -20.68 -3.95 3.62
N GLY A 67 -21.83 -3.26 3.69
CA GLY A 67 -22.79 -3.42 4.78
C GLY A 67 -22.40 -2.68 6.05
N GLY A 68 -21.32 -1.89 6.02
CA GLY A 68 -20.87 -1.07 7.14
C GLY A 68 -20.55 0.37 6.73
N ASN A 69 -20.13 1.18 7.69
CA ASN A 69 -19.74 2.57 7.52
C ASN A 69 -18.23 2.74 7.65
N GLY A 70 -17.64 3.54 6.77
CA GLY A 70 -16.25 3.97 6.83
C GLY A 70 -16.05 5.17 7.77
N GLY A 71 -15.23 6.13 7.35
CA GLY A 71 -14.97 7.38 8.09
C GLY A 71 -13.65 7.35 8.88
N ALA A 72 -12.76 6.40 8.59
CA ALA A 72 -11.38 6.42 9.07
C ALA A 72 -10.60 7.60 8.47
N SER A 73 -9.64 8.12 9.20
CA SER A 73 -8.78 9.23 8.75
C SER A 73 -7.33 8.95 9.14
N THR A 74 -6.40 9.43 8.33
CA THR A 74 -4.95 9.35 8.61
C THR A 74 -4.44 7.92 8.77
N ASN A 75 -4.95 6.98 7.96
CA ASN A 75 -4.64 5.57 8.01
C ASN A 75 -4.27 5.02 6.63
N ALA A 76 -3.65 3.85 6.61
CA ALA A 76 -3.33 3.06 5.44
C ALA A 76 -3.82 1.62 5.63
N GLY A 77 -3.93 0.87 4.55
CA GLY A 77 -4.24 -0.55 4.62
C GLY A 77 -5.63 -0.87 5.18
N ILE A 78 -6.63 0.00 4.95
CA ILE A 78 -8.01 -0.33 5.34
C ILE A 78 -8.63 -1.40 4.45
N LEU A 79 -7.97 -1.71 3.33
CA LEU A 79 -8.37 -2.72 2.37
C LEU A 79 -7.14 -3.56 2.01
N GLN A 80 -7.24 -4.86 2.19
CA GLN A 80 -6.21 -5.82 1.83
C GLN A 80 -6.81 -7.00 1.07
N PHE A 81 -6.02 -7.61 0.20
CA PHE A 81 -6.40 -8.81 -0.52
C PHE A 81 -5.22 -9.80 -0.57
N ARG A 82 -5.51 -11.07 -0.35
CA ARG A 82 -4.51 -12.13 -0.42
C ARG A 82 -5.14 -13.40 -1.00
N ASP A 83 -4.53 -13.94 -2.04
CA ASP A 83 -5.09 -15.07 -2.80
C ASP A 83 -6.53 -14.73 -3.28
N ASP A 84 -7.52 -15.52 -2.94
CA ASP A 84 -8.92 -15.31 -3.34
C ASP A 84 -9.76 -14.61 -2.24
N LEU A 85 -9.13 -14.12 -1.18
CA LEU A 85 -9.80 -13.50 -0.04
C LEU A 85 -9.26 -12.12 0.30
N GLY A 86 -10.15 -11.23 0.64
CA GLY A 86 -9.81 -9.86 1.06
C GLY A 86 -10.59 -9.41 2.27
N ALA A 87 -10.15 -8.31 2.87
CA ALA A 87 -10.76 -7.69 4.04
C ALA A 87 -10.85 -6.17 3.85
N ALA A 88 -11.99 -5.59 4.22
CA ALA A 88 -12.20 -4.14 4.22
C ALA A 88 -12.70 -3.68 5.59
N ALA A 89 -11.99 -2.76 6.23
CA ALA A 89 -12.38 -2.18 7.51
C ALA A 89 -13.58 -1.25 7.36
N ASN A 90 -14.52 -1.34 8.29
CA ASN A 90 -15.67 -0.46 8.43
C ASN A 90 -15.55 0.29 9.77
N PHE A 91 -14.79 1.36 9.76
CA PHE A 91 -14.44 2.15 10.95
C PHE A 91 -15.66 2.56 11.77
N GLY A 92 -16.67 3.14 11.10
CA GLY A 92 -17.87 3.65 11.75
C GLY A 92 -18.82 2.56 12.26
N SER A 93 -18.67 1.31 11.80
CA SER A 93 -19.53 0.18 12.16
C SER A 93 -18.84 -0.85 13.06
N ASN A 94 -17.60 -0.63 13.48
CA ASN A 94 -16.83 -1.57 14.32
C ASN A 94 -16.82 -3.00 13.73
N SER A 95 -16.55 -3.12 12.43
CA SER A 95 -16.57 -4.41 11.73
C SER A 95 -15.58 -4.44 10.58
N VAL A 96 -15.29 -5.65 10.11
CA VAL A 96 -14.52 -5.89 8.89
C VAL A 96 -15.38 -6.70 7.95
N SER A 97 -15.45 -6.31 6.67
CA SER A 97 -16.14 -7.08 5.64
C SER A 97 -15.14 -7.97 4.93
N GLN A 98 -15.45 -9.25 4.84
CA GLN A 98 -14.73 -10.20 4.00
C GLN A 98 -15.06 -9.93 2.53
N LEU A 99 -14.06 -10.03 1.68
CA LEU A 99 -14.18 -10.04 0.23
C LEU A 99 -13.79 -11.42 -0.28
N VAL A 100 -14.52 -11.90 -1.26
CA VAL A 100 -14.26 -13.21 -1.88
C VAL A 100 -14.14 -13.01 -3.38
N ARG A 101 -13.05 -13.52 -3.94
CA ARG A 101 -12.83 -13.58 -5.36
C ARG A 101 -13.41 -14.87 -5.92
N TYR A 102 -14.19 -14.73 -6.95
CA TYR A 102 -14.63 -15.79 -7.83
C TYR A 102 -13.99 -15.62 -9.21
N ASP A 103 -14.20 -16.58 -10.07
CA ASP A 103 -13.78 -16.46 -11.46
C ASP A 103 -14.52 -15.30 -12.13
N GLY A 104 -13.78 -14.25 -12.48
CA GLY A 104 -14.29 -13.08 -13.18
C GLY A 104 -14.98 -11.98 -12.33
N PHE A 105 -15.16 -12.13 -11.02
CA PHE A 105 -15.75 -11.10 -10.17
C PHE A 105 -15.34 -11.18 -8.69
N ILE A 106 -15.62 -10.11 -7.96
CA ILE A 106 -15.44 -10.00 -6.50
C ILE A 106 -16.82 -9.89 -5.86
N ALA A 107 -17.01 -10.48 -4.69
CA ALA A 107 -18.22 -10.34 -3.90
C ALA A 107 -17.92 -10.03 -2.43
N ILE A 108 -18.87 -9.42 -1.74
CA ILE A 108 -18.84 -9.31 -0.27
C ILE A 108 -19.22 -10.67 0.33
N GLY A 109 -18.38 -11.16 1.22
CA GLY A 109 -18.61 -12.35 2.01
C GLY A 109 -19.24 -12.04 3.37
N SER A 110 -18.69 -12.60 4.43
CA SER A 110 -19.19 -12.41 5.80
C SER A 110 -18.77 -11.06 6.38
N THR A 111 -19.52 -10.60 7.38
CA THR A 111 -19.12 -9.50 8.26
C THR A 111 -18.46 -10.06 9.50
N ILE A 112 -17.25 -9.65 9.79
CA ILE A 112 -16.44 -10.04 10.95
C ILE A 112 -16.61 -8.97 12.02
N LYS A 113 -17.00 -9.41 13.22
CA LYS A 113 -17.09 -8.56 14.39
C LYS A 113 -15.74 -8.48 15.08
N LEU A 114 -15.38 -7.30 15.56
CA LEU A 114 -14.18 -7.11 16.37
C LEU A 114 -14.29 -7.89 17.71
N ALA A 115 -13.16 -8.16 18.34
CA ALA A 115 -13.11 -8.69 19.68
C ALA A 115 -13.86 -7.79 20.67
N HIS A 116 -14.34 -8.36 21.76
CA HIS A 116 -15.12 -7.61 22.76
C HIS A 116 -14.33 -6.42 23.31
N GLY A 117 -14.89 -5.24 23.20
CA GLY A 117 -14.28 -3.98 23.63
C GLY A 117 -13.40 -3.29 22.60
N CYS A 118 -13.01 -3.94 21.49
CA CYS A 118 -12.32 -3.31 20.39
C CYS A 118 -13.27 -2.48 19.54
N VAL A 119 -12.82 -1.31 19.09
CA VAL A 119 -13.64 -0.37 18.32
C VAL A 119 -12.86 0.29 17.20
N LYS A 120 -13.59 0.74 16.18
CA LYS A 120 -13.11 1.62 15.12
C LYS A 120 -11.88 1.04 14.42
N PRO A 121 -12.04 -0.04 13.62
CA PRO A 121 -10.95 -0.65 12.88
C PRO A 121 -10.39 0.34 11.85
N ASP A 122 -9.11 0.68 12.01
CA ASP A 122 -8.41 1.66 11.18
C ASP A 122 -7.63 1.01 10.05
N SER A 123 -7.13 -0.21 10.26
CA SER A 123 -6.33 -0.92 9.27
C SER A 123 -6.45 -2.43 9.46
N VAL A 124 -6.22 -3.15 8.36
CA VAL A 124 -6.20 -4.61 8.31
C VAL A 124 -4.94 -5.13 7.63
N ALA A 125 -4.46 -6.29 8.07
CA ALA A 125 -3.40 -7.04 7.38
C ALA A 125 -3.78 -8.51 7.26
N LEU A 126 -3.33 -9.18 6.20
CA LEU A 126 -3.67 -10.57 5.91
C LEU A 126 -2.42 -11.44 5.80
N THR A 127 -2.43 -12.56 6.52
CA THR A 127 -1.63 -13.74 6.19
C THR A 127 -2.52 -14.77 5.47
N LYS A 128 -2.00 -15.95 5.22
CA LYS A 128 -2.81 -17.04 4.66
C LYS A 128 -3.86 -17.53 5.67
N GLU A 129 -3.55 -17.48 6.96
CA GLU A 129 -4.30 -18.13 8.04
C GLU A 129 -4.92 -17.14 9.02
N HIS A 130 -4.49 -15.86 8.98
CA HIS A 130 -4.95 -14.85 9.94
C HIS A 130 -5.29 -13.52 9.26
N LEU A 131 -6.33 -12.89 9.78
CA LEU A 131 -6.66 -11.49 9.61
C LEU A 131 -6.20 -10.75 10.88
N PHE A 132 -5.40 -9.72 10.71
CA PHE A 132 -5.02 -8.78 11.77
C PHE A 132 -5.82 -7.49 11.59
N VAL A 133 -6.28 -6.95 12.69
CA VAL A 133 -7.04 -5.70 12.72
C VAL A 133 -6.44 -4.80 13.78
N VAL A 134 -6.18 -3.56 13.45
CA VAL A 134 -5.92 -2.51 14.45
C VAL A 134 -7.08 -1.53 14.44
N GLY A 135 -7.57 -1.22 15.63
CA GLY A 135 -8.53 -0.15 15.88
C GLY A 135 -7.94 0.91 16.80
N THR A 136 -8.75 1.86 17.21
CA THR A 136 -8.29 3.00 18.03
C THR A 136 -7.86 2.60 19.45
N ASN A 137 -8.23 1.41 19.95
CA ASN A 137 -7.97 0.99 21.32
C ASN A 137 -7.39 -0.42 21.45
N CYS A 138 -7.24 -1.16 20.37
CA CYS A 138 -6.68 -2.49 20.39
C CYS A 138 -6.09 -2.91 19.04
N ALA A 139 -5.20 -3.94 19.08
CA ALA A 139 -4.87 -4.78 17.95
C ALA A 139 -5.32 -6.21 18.27
N GLU A 140 -5.84 -6.91 17.26
CA GLU A 140 -6.39 -8.26 17.39
C GLU A 140 -6.07 -9.11 16.17
N SER A 141 -6.08 -10.44 16.33
CA SER A 141 -6.01 -11.39 15.24
C SER A 141 -7.24 -12.28 15.19
N HIS A 142 -7.58 -12.74 14.01
CA HIS A 142 -8.71 -13.61 13.73
C HIS A 142 -8.27 -14.77 12.84
N ALA A 143 -8.72 -15.97 13.13
CA ALA A 143 -8.56 -17.10 12.21
C ALA A 143 -9.22 -16.79 10.87
N TRP A 144 -8.48 -16.92 9.78
CA TRP A 144 -8.93 -16.58 8.44
C TRP A 144 -9.20 -17.85 7.62
N PRO A 145 -10.33 -18.00 6.92
CA PRO A 145 -11.36 -16.97 6.67
C PRO A 145 -12.55 -16.98 7.64
N SER A 146 -12.52 -17.74 8.73
CA SER A 146 -13.69 -17.88 9.64
C SER A 146 -14.06 -16.58 10.35
N GLY A 147 -13.11 -15.66 10.52
CA GLY A 147 -13.30 -14.40 11.23
C GLY A 147 -13.44 -14.56 12.75
N ARG A 148 -13.20 -15.75 13.30
CA ARG A 148 -13.20 -15.99 14.74
C ARG A 148 -11.93 -15.38 15.36
N VAL A 149 -12.09 -14.58 16.41
CA VAL A 149 -10.96 -14.06 17.18
C VAL A 149 -10.07 -15.23 17.63
N ASP A 150 -8.78 -15.12 17.34
CA ASP A 150 -7.71 -16.01 17.80
C ASP A 150 -6.57 -15.20 18.44
N GLY A 151 -5.63 -15.88 19.10
CA GLY A 151 -4.56 -15.20 19.81
C GLY A 151 -5.02 -14.28 20.94
N GLN A 152 -4.16 -13.36 21.34
CA GLN A 152 -4.41 -12.42 22.42
C GLN A 152 -4.71 -11.01 21.87
N VAL A 153 -5.73 -10.37 22.41
CA VAL A 153 -6.02 -8.97 22.13
C VAL A 153 -5.00 -8.08 22.83
N VAL A 154 -4.37 -7.19 22.07
CA VAL A 154 -3.39 -6.22 22.58
C VAL A 154 -4.06 -4.86 22.76
N GLY A 155 -4.27 -4.44 24.00
CA GLY A 155 -4.82 -3.13 24.31
C GLY A 155 -3.87 -2.00 23.91
N LEU A 156 -4.39 -0.98 23.25
CA LEU A 156 -3.70 0.26 22.90
C LEU A 156 -4.19 1.39 23.81
N THR A 157 -3.26 2.15 24.36
CA THR A 157 -3.56 3.35 25.16
C THR A 157 -3.54 4.62 24.32
N ASP A 158 -2.96 4.51 23.13
CA ASP A 158 -2.88 5.60 22.14
C ASP A 158 -3.86 5.30 21.00
N PRO A 159 -4.84 6.18 20.76
CA PRO A 159 -5.87 5.95 19.74
C PRO A 159 -5.43 6.36 18.32
N SER A 160 -4.16 6.75 18.12
CA SER A 160 -3.65 7.26 16.85
C SER A 160 -3.09 6.19 15.92
N ALA A 161 -3.58 4.93 16.05
CA ALA A 161 -3.19 3.87 15.14
C ALA A 161 -3.43 4.28 13.68
N ALA A 162 -2.43 4.11 12.82
CA ALA A 162 -2.50 4.48 11.41
C ALA A 162 -2.51 3.26 10.49
N GLN A 163 -1.69 2.26 10.79
CA GLN A 163 -1.65 1.00 10.04
C GLN A 163 -1.26 -0.17 10.93
N ILE A 164 -1.66 -1.39 10.51
CA ILE A 164 -1.09 -2.65 10.95
C ILE A 164 -0.53 -3.39 9.75
N ALA A 165 0.70 -3.88 9.86
CA ALA A 165 1.30 -4.79 8.91
C ALA A 165 1.87 -6.01 9.61
N VAL A 166 2.10 -7.10 8.86
CA VAL A 166 2.52 -8.37 9.43
C VAL A 166 3.74 -8.93 8.71
N GLY A 167 4.79 -9.23 9.48
CA GLY A 167 5.99 -9.95 9.07
C GLY A 167 5.87 -11.45 9.31
N LYS A 168 7.01 -12.11 9.40
CA LYS A 168 7.05 -13.57 9.68
C LYS A 168 6.89 -13.89 11.16
N SER A 169 7.54 -13.11 12.05
CA SER A 169 7.60 -13.37 13.50
C SER A 169 6.91 -12.29 14.33
N TRP A 170 6.55 -11.17 13.75
CA TRP A 170 5.91 -10.05 14.42
C TRP A 170 5.04 -9.21 13.48
N ALA A 171 4.05 -8.56 14.07
CA ALA A 171 3.28 -7.51 13.42
C ALA A 171 3.72 -6.14 13.94
N ALA A 172 3.58 -5.12 13.12
CA ALA A 172 3.82 -3.74 13.50
C ALA A 172 2.51 -2.97 13.57
N VAL A 173 2.48 -1.92 14.39
CA VAL A 173 1.45 -0.88 14.36
C VAL A 173 2.13 0.47 14.40
N THR A 174 1.94 1.26 13.35
CA THR A 174 2.31 2.67 13.37
C THR A 174 1.27 3.50 14.12
N LEU A 175 1.76 4.39 14.99
CA LEU A 175 0.94 5.36 15.73
C LEU A 175 1.29 6.77 15.28
N ALA A 176 0.33 7.49 14.76
CA ALA A 176 0.54 8.84 14.23
C ALA A 176 1.01 9.85 15.31
N SER A 177 0.91 9.50 16.58
CA SER A 177 1.47 10.26 17.72
C SER A 177 3.00 10.22 17.81
N GLY A 178 3.70 9.37 17.02
CA GLY A 178 5.15 9.30 16.97
C GLY A 178 5.77 7.99 17.43
N SER A 179 5.04 6.87 17.42
CA SER A 179 5.54 5.57 17.85
C SER A 179 5.27 4.47 16.84
N VAL A 180 6.10 3.43 16.86
CA VAL A 180 5.85 2.14 16.20
C VAL A 180 5.83 1.07 17.27
N LEU A 181 4.82 0.23 17.27
CA LEU A 181 4.72 -0.91 18.18
C LEU A 181 5.14 -2.18 17.44
N GLN A 182 5.95 -2.99 18.10
CA GLN A 182 6.24 -4.36 17.72
C GLN A 182 5.32 -5.30 18.52
N LEU A 183 4.57 -6.14 17.81
CA LEU A 183 3.64 -7.11 18.38
C LEU A 183 4.12 -8.51 17.98
N PRO A 184 4.80 -9.25 18.86
CA PRO A 184 5.28 -10.58 18.56
C PRO A 184 4.12 -11.55 18.25
N LEU A 185 4.36 -12.44 17.28
CA LEU A 185 3.44 -13.53 16.96
C LEU A 185 3.77 -14.79 17.75
N THR A 186 2.79 -15.63 17.92
CA THR A 186 2.96 -17.02 18.42
C THR A 186 3.58 -17.88 17.32
N HIS A 187 3.90 -19.13 17.65
CA HIS A 187 4.35 -20.12 16.66
C HIS A 187 3.29 -20.35 15.56
N ASP A 188 2.03 -20.27 15.92
CA ASP A 188 0.89 -20.48 14.98
C ASP A 188 0.53 -19.23 14.18
N GLY A 189 1.21 -18.11 14.44
CA GLY A 189 1.07 -16.87 13.68
C GLY A 189 0.06 -15.86 14.23
N GLU A 190 -0.53 -16.11 15.39
CA GLU A 190 -1.47 -15.24 16.09
C GLU A 190 -0.74 -14.17 16.92
N LEU A 191 -1.44 -13.11 17.35
CA LEU A 191 -0.89 -12.15 18.31
C LEU A 191 -0.64 -12.81 19.67
N SER A 192 0.58 -12.69 20.20
CA SER A 192 0.99 -13.29 21.48
C SER A 192 0.48 -12.53 22.71
N GLY A 193 -0.06 -11.33 22.54
CA GLY A 193 -0.45 -10.43 23.63
C GLY A 193 0.67 -9.51 24.11
N ALA A 194 1.91 -9.81 23.79
CA ALA A 194 3.04 -8.94 24.11
C ALA A 194 3.12 -7.76 23.16
N LYS A 195 3.68 -6.64 23.63
CA LYS A 195 4.01 -5.48 22.83
C LYS A 195 5.29 -4.82 23.31
N ALA A 196 6.03 -4.22 22.38
CA ALA A 196 7.18 -3.39 22.66
C ALA A 196 7.13 -2.14 21.79
N THR A 197 7.61 -1.01 22.33
CA THR A 197 7.73 0.22 21.54
C THR A 197 9.08 0.26 20.85
N VAL A 198 9.09 0.56 19.55
CA VAL A 198 10.30 0.88 18.80
C VAL A 198 10.70 2.30 19.17
N MET A 199 11.93 2.47 19.67
CA MET A 199 12.46 3.79 20.00
C MET A 199 12.89 4.49 18.72
N LEU A 200 12.06 5.39 18.23
CA LEU A 200 12.40 6.20 17.08
C LEU A 200 13.47 7.25 17.43
N PRO A 201 14.38 7.60 16.49
CA PRO A 201 15.26 8.74 16.68
C PRO A 201 14.45 10.00 17.04
N SER A 202 14.98 10.83 17.93
CA SER A 202 14.31 12.03 18.45
C SER A 202 14.25 13.16 17.42
N ASN A 203 13.68 12.88 16.24
CA ASN A 203 13.31 13.92 15.28
C ASN A 203 11.98 14.48 15.71
N ALA A 204 11.96 15.69 16.24
CA ALA A 204 10.72 16.37 16.56
C ALA A 204 9.75 16.31 15.37
N ASN A 205 8.52 15.88 15.59
CA ASN A 205 7.44 15.79 14.63
C ASN A 205 7.45 14.58 13.68
N THR A 206 8.07 13.46 14.01
CA THR A 206 7.88 12.22 13.26
C THR A 206 6.46 11.69 13.45
N VAL A 207 5.75 11.48 12.37
CA VAL A 207 4.40 10.89 12.33
C VAL A 207 4.48 9.58 11.54
N PRO A 208 4.67 8.41 12.19
CA PRO A 208 4.64 7.13 11.51
C PRO A 208 3.26 6.85 10.91
N LEU A 209 3.21 6.57 9.61
CA LEU A 209 1.96 6.31 8.89
C LEU A 209 2.01 4.96 8.16
N GLY A 210 2.28 4.95 6.86
CA GLY A 210 2.33 3.74 6.07
C GLY A 210 3.45 2.78 6.45
N GLU A 211 3.19 1.49 6.40
CA GLU A 211 4.16 0.46 6.71
C GLU A 211 4.04 -0.78 5.82
N ALA A 212 5.15 -1.48 5.58
CA ALA A 212 5.21 -2.71 4.82
C ALA A 212 6.36 -3.60 5.29
N PHE A 213 6.22 -4.91 5.19
CA PHE A 213 7.25 -5.87 5.57
C PHE A 213 8.01 -6.47 4.38
N TRP A 214 9.28 -6.76 4.63
CA TRP A 214 10.13 -7.64 3.85
C TRP A 214 10.76 -8.70 4.76
N GLY A 215 10.12 -9.85 4.87
CA GLY A 215 10.46 -10.84 5.90
C GLY A 215 10.10 -10.33 7.29
N ASP A 216 11.10 -10.10 8.14
CA ASP A 216 10.97 -9.47 9.46
C ASP A 216 11.56 -8.05 9.50
N ILE A 217 11.83 -7.48 8.33
CA ILE A 217 12.26 -6.09 8.19
C ILE A 217 11.04 -5.24 7.89
N LEU A 218 10.74 -4.29 8.76
CA LEU A 218 9.67 -3.32 8.58
C LEU A 218 10.22 -2.06 7.90
N GLY A 219 9.58 -1.63 6.81
CA GLY A 219 9.72 -0.27 6.31
C GLY A 219 8.51 0.56 6.71
N PHE A 220 8.69 1.77 7.21
CA PHE A 220 7.61 2.70 7.52
C PHE A 220 7.94 4.13 7.10
N THR A 221 6.91 4.93 6.87
CA THR A 221 7.06 6.34 6.51
C THR A 221 7.00 7.22 7.76
N PRO A 222 8.09 7.92 8.11
CA PRO A 222 8.11 8.90 9.20
C PRO A 222 7.70 10.28 8.65
N ALA A 223 6.43 10.47 8.32
CA ALA A 223 5.94 11.75 7.79
C ALA A 223 6.38 12.92 8.69
N HIS A 224 6.58 14.09 8.10
CA HIS A 224 7.11 15.30 8.73
C HIS A 224 8.57 15.21 9.21
N SER A 225 9.30 14.11 8.96
CA SER A 225 10.75 14.04 9.20
C SER A 225 11.54 14.41 7.94
N VAL A 226 12.86 14.51 8.09
CA VAL A 226 13.79 14.68 6.96
C VAL A 226 14.01 13.36 6.20
N ASP A 227 13.64 12.24 6.82
CA ASP A 227 13.78 10.91 6.24
C ASP A 227 12.58 10.59 5.35
N SER A 228 12.80 9.90 4.26
CA SER A 228 11.74 9.53 3.33
C SER A 228 11.01 8.25 3.74
N PHE A 229 11.73 7.34 4.38
CA PHE A 229 11.20 6.21 5.13
C PHE A 229 12.26 5.72 6.11
N ALA A 230 11.90 4.85 7.03
CA ALA A 230 12.83 4.19 7.93
C ALA A 230 12.63 2.67 7.89
N ILE A 231 13.71 1.96 8.13
CA ILE A 231 13.74 0.50 8.27
C ILE A 231 13.85 0.16 9.75
N VAL A 232 13.13 -0.87 10.17
CA VAL A 232 13.22 -1.44 11.53
C VAL A 232 13.45 -2.93 11.40
N ASP A 233 14.49 -3.44 12.06
CA ASP A 233 14.76 -4.87 12.16
C ASP A 233 13.97 -5.54 13.32
N GLU A 234 14.03 -6.86 13.41
CA GLU A 234 13.39 -7.64 14.47
C GLU A 234 13.87 -7.31 15.89
N ASN A 235 15.09 -6.73 16.01
CA ASN A 235 15.68 -6.28 17.27
C ASN A 235 15.31 -4.83 17.60
N ARG A 236 14.46 -4.19 16.80
CA ARG A 236 14.02 -2.79 16.93
C ARG A 236 15.10 -1.75 16.66
N ASN A 237 16.16 -2.12 15.93
CA ASN A 237 17.10 -1.14 15.43
C ASN A 237 16.46 -0.35 14.29
N VAL A 238 16.55 0.97 14.33
CA VAL A 238 15.99 1.87 13.34
C VAL A 238 17.09 2.41 12.44
N PHE A 239 16.90 2.24 11.14
CA PHE A 239 17.82 2.71 10.10
C PHE A 239 17.10 3.74 9.22
N PRO A 240 17.24 5.05 9.48
CA PRO A 240 16.62 6.08 8.66
C PRO A 240 17.19 6.06 7.25
N VAL A 241 16.31 6.24 6.27
CA VAL A 241 16.68 6.39 4.87
C VAL A 241 16.42 7.83 4.48
N ALA A 242 17.49 8.63 4.40
CA ALA A 242 17.42 10.03 4.06
C ALA A 242 16.86 10.20 2.64
N GLY A 243 15.84 11.04 2.53
CA GLY A 243 15.30 11.47 1.25
C GLY A 243 16.18 12.52 0.60
N PRO A 244 15.87 12.89 -0.65
CA PRO A 244 16.47 14.04 -1.28
C PRO A 244 16.15 15.31 -0.47
N THR A 245 16.99 16.31 -0.59
CA THR A 245 16.91 17.58 0.14
C THR A 245 15.51 18.24 0.08
N PRO A 246 15.16 19.14 1.03
CA PRO A 246 13.82 19.75 1.17
C PRO A 246 13.25 20.45 -0.06
N SER A 247 14.06 20.74 -1.07
CA SER A 247 13.62 21.29 -2.36
C SER A 247 12.99 20.26 -3.32
N PHE A 248 12.96 19.00 -2.93
CA PHE A 248 12.43 17.91 -3.75
C PHE A 248 10.93 17.70 -3.47
N PRO A 249 10.11 17.29 -4.48
CA PRO A 249 8.68 17.05 -4.30
C PRO A 249 8.36 15.78 -3.49
N THR A 250 9.22 15.41 -2.55
CA THR A 250 9.08 14.20 -1.72
C THR A 250 8.59 14.50 -0.31
N ASN A 251 8.18 15.74 -0.04
CA ASN A 251 7.69 16.15 1.25
C ASN A 251 6.54 15.28 1.74
N ALA A 252 6.64 14.85 3.00
CA ALA A 252 5.69 14.02 3.73
C ALA A 252 5.34 12.72 2.99
N PRO A 253 6.27 11.74 2.94
CA PRO A 253 5.92 10.38 2.57
C PRO A 253 4.91 9.85 3.58
N CYS A 254 3.73 9.46 3.09
CA CYS A 254 2.65 8.98 3.96
C CYS A 254 2.44 7.47 3.85
N TRP A 255 2.76 6.90 2.70
CA TRP A 255 2.47 5.51 2.34
C TRP A 255 3.72 4.81 1.88
N VAL A 256 3.84 3.50 2.16
CA VAL A 256 4.98 2.70 1.70
C VAL A 256 4.53 1.35 1.19
N ALA A 257 5.15 0.86 0.12
CA ALA A 257 4.98 -0.48 -0.39
C ALA A 257 6.33 -1.11 -0.73
N LYS A 258 6.45 -2.43 -0.49
CA LYS A 258 7.63 -3.21 -0.85
C LYS A 258 7.52 -3.72 -2.27
N GLY A 259 8.50 -3.39 -3.09
CA GLY A 259 8.63 -3.85 -4.47
C GLY A 259 9.51 -5.10 -4.63
N PRO A 260 9.90 -5.45 -5.87
CA PRO A 260 10.80 -6.56 -6.14
C PRO A 260 12.21 -6.30 -5.60
N GLY A 261 12.94 -7.37 -5.27
CA GLY A 261 14.32 -7.28 -4.81
C GLY A 261 14.51 -6.31 -3.65
N SER A 262 15.32 -5.29 -3.81
CA SER A 262 15.58 -4.24 -2.83
C SER A 262 14.71 -2.98 -3.00
N ALA A 263 13.77 -2.95 -3.97
CA ALA A 263 12.96 -1.77 -4.25
C ALA A 263 11.90 -1.50 -3.18
N TRP A 264 11.72 -0.24 -2.85
CA TRP A 264 10.68 0.31 -1.97
C TRP A 264 10.06 1.53 -2.64
N TYR A 265 8.78 1.72 -2.44
CA TYR A 265 8.02 2.84 -2.99
C TYR A 265 7.38 3.63 -1.87
N THR A 266 7.47 4.96 -1.91
CA THR A 266 6.71 5.81 -1.01
C THR A 266 5.74 6.69 -1.77
N GLY A 267 4.51 6.80 -1.28
CA GLY A 267 3.52 7.76 -1.75
C GLY A 267 3.65 9.07 -0.98
N ASN A 268 4.00 10.14 -1.67
CA ASN A 268 4.29 11.43 -1.07
C ASN A 268 3.10 12.37 -1.28
N SER A 269 2.23 12.49 -0.27
CA SER A 269 0.94 13.18 -0.44
C SER A 269 1.09 14.66 -0.83
N PRO A 270 1.80 15.52 -0.11
CA PRO A 270 2.01 16.89 -0.54
C PRO A 270 2.90 17.01 -1.79
N GLY A 271 3.82 16.06 -1.99
CA GLY A 271 4.72 16.02 -3.13
C GLY A 271 4.07 15.55 -4.43
N GLN A 272 2.85 15.01 -4.37
CA GLN A 272 2.12 14.47 -5.53
C GLN A 272 2.98 13.54 -6.40
N ALA A 273 3.67 12.61 -5.74
CA ALA A 273 4.64 11.74 -6.39
C ALA A 273 4.76 10.37 -5.70
N ILE A 274 5.29 9.40 -6.42
CA ILE A 274 5.83 8.16 -5.87
C ILE A 274 7.36 8.27 -5.91
N SER A 275 8.03 8.08 -4.79
CA SER A 275 9.49 7.96 -4.76
C SER A 275 9.92 6.50 -4.72
N ILE A 276 11.01 6.21 -5.42
CA ILE A 276 11.62 4.88 -5.53
C ILE A 276 12.93 4.90 -4.75
N PHE A 277 13.09 3.92 -3.87
CA PHE A 277 14.29 3.68 -3.09
C PHE A 277 14.74 2.24 -3.25
N PHE A 278 16.04 2.01 -3.02
CA PHE A 278 16.61 0.68 -2.88
C PHE A 278 17.21 0.53 -1.49
N SER A 279 16.89 -0.56 -0.80
CA SER A 279 17.36 -0.84 0.56
C SER A 279 17.70 -2.31 0.72
N ASP A 280 18.81 -2.57 1.40
CA ASP A 280 19.25 -3.91 1.83
C ASP A 280 18.73 -4.30 3.22
N GLY A 281 17.95 -3.42 3.86
CA GLY A 281 17.41 -3.62 5.21
C GLY A 281 18.19 -2.95 6.32
N GLN A 282 19.35 -2.32 6.03
CA GLN A 282 20.17 -1.57 7.00
C GLN A 282 20.42 -0.13 6.58
N GLY A 283 19.85 0.28 5.47
CA GLY A 283 19.97 1.61 4.91
C GLY A 283 19.31 1.63 3.54
N GLY A 284 19.50 2.72 2.81
CA GLY A 284 18.94 2.80 1.46
C GLY A 284 19.34 4.04 0.72
N VAL A 285 19.12 4.00 -0.59
CA VAL A 285 19.41 5.11 -1.49
C VAL A 285 18.14 5.50 -2.23
N PHE A 286 17.92 6.80 -2.35
CA PHE A 286 16.90 7.35 -3.24
C PHE A 286 17.34 7.15 -4.70
N TYR A 287 16.41 6.72 -5.53
CA TYR A 287 16.66 6.55 -6.96
C TYR A 287 16.04 7.69 -7.77
N LYS A 288 14.71 7.80 -7.72
CA LYS A 288 13.97 8.86 -8.41
C LYS A 288 12.55 9.04 -7.87
N SER A 289 11.89 10.12 -8.28
CA SER A 289 10.45 10.32 -8.10
C SER A 289 9.72 10.24 -9.43
N VAL A 290 8.52 9.65 -9.38
CA VAL A 290 7.57 9.59 -10.49
C VAL A 290 6.40 10.49 -10.14
N PRO A 291 6.12 11.56 -10.91
CA PRO A 291 5.04 12.47 -10.60
C PRO A 291 3.67 11.81 -10.76
N LEU A 292 2.73 12.20 -9.91
CA LEU A 292 1.31 11.86 -9.96
C LEU A 292 0.50 13.10 -10.31
N GLY A 293 -0.72 12.88 -10.80
CA GLY A 293 -1.67 13.97 -11.05
C GLY A 293 -2.32 14.56 -9.80
N GLY A 294 -1.97 14.08 -8.59
CA GLY A 294 -2.56 14.52 -7.33
C GLY A 294 -1.91 13.88 -6.10
N ALA A 295 -2.49 14.14 -4.92
CA ALA A 295 -1.99 13.70 -3.63
C ALA A 295 -2.35 12.24 -3.35
N PRO A 296 -1.38 11.29 -3.27
CA PRO A 296 -1.67 9.89 -2.96
C PRO A 296 -2.25 9.74 -1.56
N SER A 297 -3.21 8.81 -1.43
CA SER A 297 -3.84 8.43 -0.17
C SER A 297 -3.66 6.96 0.20
N ASP A 298 -3.15 6.14 -0.69
CA ASP A 298 -2.59 4.81 -0.39
C ASP A 298 -1.86 4.24 -1.62
N ILE A 299 -0.94 3.28 -1.41
CA ILE A 299 -0.23 2.56 -2.47
C ILE A 299 -0.10 1.07 -2.13
N THR A 300 -0.08 0.23 -3.15
CA THR A 300 0.17 -1.20 -3.00
C THR A 300 0.93 -1.78 -4.18
N VAL A 301 1.63 -2.88 -3.95
CA VAL A 301 2.30 -3.66 -4.99
C VAL A 301 1.60 -5.01 -5.13
N SER A 302 1.39 -5.44 -6.37
CA SER A 302 0.83 -6.77 -6.65
C SER A 302 1.75 -7.89 -6.12
N ARG A 303 1.17 -9.03 -5.81
CA ARG A 303 1.92 -10.16 -5.22
C ARG A 303 3.04 -10.68 -6.11
N ASP A 304 2.85 -10.63 -7.42
CA ASP A 304 3.86 -11.01 -8.42
C ASP A 304 4.92 -9.92 -8.64
N HIS A 305 4.82 -8.79 -7.91
CA HIS A 305 5.67 -7.61 -8.02
C HIS A 305 5.75 -6.98 -9.43
N LYS A 306 4.75 -7.23 -10.29
CA LYS A 306 4.71 -6.67 -11.64
C LYS A 306 3.96 -5.33 -11.73
N TRP A 307 3.14 -5.01 -10.71
CA TRP A 307 2.24 -3.86 -10.73
C TRP A 307 2.28 -3.10 -9.42
N LEU A 308 2.21 -1.79 -9.51
CA LEU A 308 1.93 -0.89 -8.39
C LEU A 308 0.62 -0.17 -8.68
N ALA A 309 -0.29 -0.16 -7.71
CA ALA A 309 -1.48 0.68 -7.74
C ALA A 309 -1.38 1.79 -6.71
N VAL A 310 -1.88 2.96 -7.07
CA VAL A 310 -1.98 4.12 -6.20
C VAL A 310 -3.36 4.74 -6.34
N ILE A 311 -3.96 5.10 -5.21
CA ILE A 311 -5.12 5.98 -5.18
C ILE A 311 -4.66 7.38 -4.79
N TYR A 312 -5.23 8.40 -5.42
CA TYR A 312 -4.88 9.79 -5.16
C TYR A 312 -6.05 10.73 -5.41
N ALA A 313 -5.99 11.90 -4.78
CA ALA A 313 -6.95 12.97 -4.95
C ALA A 313 -6.39 14.07 -5.85
N ALA A 314 -7.17 14.53 -6.82
CA ALA A 314 -6.86 15.67 -7.66
C ALA A 314 -8.11 16.48 -7.93
N ASN A 315 -8.05 17.81 -7.73
CA ASN A 315 -9.17 18.74 -7.97
C ASN A 315 -10.48 18.37 -7.26
N GLY A 316 -10.39 17.69 -6.10
CA GLY A 316 -11.56 17.26 -5.33
C GLY A 316 -12.11 15.88 -5.73
N ASP A 317 -11.57 15.26 -6.76
CA ASP A 317 -11.93 13.92 -7.25
C ASP A 317 -10.91 12.86 -6.87
N GLY A 318 -11.35 11.60 -6.75
CA GLY A 318 -10.50 10.44 -6.54
C GLY A 318 -10.14 9.74 -7.85
N PHE A 319 -8.93 9.20 -7.93
CA PHE A 319 -8.42 8.44 -9.07
C PHE A 319 -7.61 7.22 -8.62
N VAL A 320 -7.57 6.20 -9.46
CA VAL A 320 -6.67 5.06 -9.34
C VAL A 320 -5.72 5.06 -10.53
N SER A 321 -4.42 4.98 -10.29
CA SER A 321 -3.42 4.73 -11.35
C SER A 321 -2.69 3.43 -11.09
N VAL A 322 -2.32 2.75 -12.18
CA VAL A 322 -1.52 1.53 -12.16
C VAL A 322 -0.24 1.77 -12.95
N PHE A 323 0.85 1.30 -12.38
CA PHE A 323 2.18 1.32 -12.96
C PHE A 323 2.67 -0.11 -13.16
N ALA A 324 3.31 -0.38 -14.28
CA ALA A 324 4.12 -1.57 -14.47
C ALA A 324 5.44 -1.40 -13.73
N ILE A 325 5.88 -2.46 -13.07
CA ILE A 325 7.17 -2.54 -12.38
C ILE A 325 8.09 -3.42 -13.23
N ASP A 326 9.25 -2.93 -13.61
CA ASP A 326 10.24 -3.71 -14.32
C ASP A 326 11.11 -4.56 -13.37
N SER A 327 12.02 -5.35 -13.92
CA SER A 327 12.92 -6.22 -13.15
C SER A 327 13.90 -5.46 -12.24
N TYR A 328 14.08 -4.17 -12.45
CA TYR A 328 14.92 -3.29 -11.63
C TYR A 328 14.12 -2.51 -10.59
N GLY A 329 12.80 -2.63 -10.61
CA GLY A 329 11.90 -1.89 -9.70
C GLY A 329 11.53 -0.49 -10.24
N ASP A 330 11.77 -0.21 -11.52
CA ASP A 330 11.35 1.05 -12.12
C ASP A 330 9.87 1.04 -12.50
N LEU A 331 9.24 2.22 -12.46
CA LEU A 331 7.82 2.40 -12.67
C LEU A 331 7.52 3.04 -14.03
N THR A 332 6.60 2.41 -14.77
CA THR A 332 6.01 2.98 -15.99
C THR A 332 4.51 3.07 -15.82
N ALA A 333 3.93 4.27 -15.94
CA ALA A 333 2.48 4.45 -15.89
C ALA A 333 1.81 3.69 -17.04
N VAL A 334 0.77 2.91 -16.74
CA VAL A 334 0.09 2.08 -17.73
C VAL A 334 -1.40 2.38 -17.85
N ALA A 335 -2.07 2.73 -16.76
CA ALA A 335 -3.49 3.03 -16.78
C ALA A 335 -3.89 3.97 -15.64
N THR A 336 -4.85 4.85 -15.90
CA THR A 336 -5.51 5.67 -14.88
C THR A 336 -7.02 5.56 -15.08
N SER A 337 -7.77 5.44 -13.98
CA SER A 337 -9.23 5.41 -14.00
C SER A 337 -9.81 6.77 -14.42
N ASN A 338 -11.07 6.78 -14.84
CA ASN A 338 -11.87 8.00 -14.76
C ASN A 338 -12.03 8.42 -13.28
N SER A 339 -12.50 9.65 -13.03
CA SER A 339 -12.88 10.08 -11.68
C SER A 339 -13.86 9.07 -11.06
N ILE A 340 -13.60 8.68 -9.81
CA ILE A 340 -14.43 7.78 -9.03
C ILE A 340 -15.34 8.54 -8.03
N GLY A 341 -15.44 9.85 -8.22
CA GLY A 341 -16.24 10.74 -7.39
C GLY A 341 -15.39 11.53 -6.38
N VAL A 342 -16.04 12.06 -5.36
CA VAL A 342 -15.43 12.97 -4.38
C VAL A 342 -14.23 12.29 -3.69
N ALA A 343 -13.14 13.03 -3.55
CA ALA A 343 -11.96 12.60 -2.81
C ALA A 343 -12.33 12.16 -1.38
N GLY A 344 -11.74 11.06 -0.92
CA GLY A 344 -12.04 10.45 0.38
C GLY A 344 -11.80 8.95 0.37
N PHE A 345 -11.50 8.41 -0.81
CA PHE A 345 -11.10 7.01 -0.97
C PHE A 345 -9.84 6.71 -0.18
N ASN A 346 -9.81 5.54 0.44
CA ASN A 346 -8.67 5.05 1.18
C ASN A 346 -8.57 3.52 1.05
N GLY A 347 -7.35 3.00 1.18
CA GLY A 347 -7.06 1.59 0.95
C GLY A 347 -7.04 1.23 -0.54
N VAL A 348 -5.98 0.57 -0.97
CA VAL A 348 -5.87 0.01 -2.32
C VAL A 348 -5.28 -1.39 -2.26
N ALA A 349 -5.85 -2.33 -3.02
CA ALA A 349 -5.40 -3.71 -3.06
C ALA A 349 -5.49 -4.29 -4.47
N PHE A 350 -4.62 -5.25 -4.77
CA PHE A 350 -4.77 -6.14 -5.93
C PHE A 350 -5.43 -7.45 -5.51
N SER A 351 -6.35 -7.93 -6.32
CA SER A 351 -6.83 -9.32 -6.30
C SER A 351 -6.30 -10.03 -7.53
N GLN A 352 -5.42 -11.01 -7.34
CA GLN A 352 -4.73 -11.78 -8.37
C GLN A 352 -5.16 -13.23 -8.36
#